data_b63c37d1f06a5ebcbdeb9fd22c0cfbed
#
_entry.id   b63c37d1f06a5ebcbdeb9fd22c0cfbed
#
_cell.length_a   1.000
_cell.length_b   1.000
_cell.length_c   1.000
_cell.angle_alpha   90.00
_cell.angle_beta   90.00
_cell.angle_gamma   90.00
#
_symmetry.space_group_name_H-M   'P 1'
#
loop_
_entity.id
_entity.type
_entity.pdbx_description
1 polymer ?
#
loop_
_entity_poly.entity_id
_entity_poly.type
_entity_poly.pdbx_seq_one_letter_code
_entity_poly.pdbx_strand_id
1 'polypeptide(L)'
;MTITLTPRNLLRNAELYANEPALSVKAGKAPDGSWEWDTKTWKQFSDEVVSVSKSLISMGFEKGDRMSIYAYNRPEWYSCYGATQMTNGVGVGVYHTCSPEEVEWVIGDSGSKVVIIGDNPQSGGDPEKTPSRRFAKILENLPDVECVVILDGVEPIDHEMAISWTDFLEMGKEVKDSEVHSRIDGIEPDDLAALIYTSGTTGNPKGVMLTHDNWDAELSEVDRIITLNQGENYVSWLPLAHVFGQLVDNHLWCRSAIHMHVVDNALHVVDYAKKVQP
;
A
#
# COMPACT_ATOMS: atom_id res chain seq x y z
N MET A 1 24.39 -13.74 1.08
CA MET A 1 23.46 -13.31 2.14
C MET A 1 22.07 -13.74 1.72
N THR A 2 21.27 -14.28 2.61
CA THR A 2 19.86 -14.54 2.30
C THR A 2 19.12 -13.23 2.43
N ILE A 3 18.50 -12.75 1.35
CA ILE A 3 17.71 -11.51 1.38
C ILE A 3 16.52 -11.64 2.33
N THR A 4 16.16 -10.53 2.97
CA THR A 4 15.02 -10.48 3.88
C THR A 4 13.82 -9.84 3.20
N LEU A 5 12.97 -10.67 2.61
CA LEU A 5 11.78 -10.24 1.88
C LEU A 5 10.73 -9.61 2.81
N THR A 6 10.13 -8.51 2.39
CA THR A 6 9.03 -7.85 3.12
C THR A 6 7.85 -8.78 3.42
N PRO A 7 7.37 -9.64 2.49
CA PRO A 7 6.36 -10.66 2.80
C PRO A 7 6.73 -11.58 3.97
N ARG A 8 7.98 -12.02 4.03
CA ARG A 8 8.47 -12.88 5.13
C ARG A 8 8.54 -12.12 6.45
N ASN A 9 8.91 -10.82 6.41
CA ASN A 9 8.88 -9.97 7.61
C ASN A 9 7.46 -9.79 8.15
N LEU A 10 6.46 -9.61 7.28
CA LEU A 10 5.06 -9.52 7.68
C LEU A 10 4.59 -10.79 8.40
N LEU A 11 4.85 -11.97 7.83
CA LEU A 11 4.49 -13.24 8.45
C LEU A 11 5.24 -13.46 9.78
N ARG A 12 6.55 -13.17 9.82
CA ARG A 12 7.35 -13.22 11.05
C ARG A 12 6.77 -12.33 12.15
N ASN A 13 6.38 -11.08 11.80
CA ASN A 13 5.84 -10.16 12.78
C ASN A 13 4.47 -10.61 13.30
N ALA A 14 3.63 -11.20 12.43
CA ALA A 14 2.36 -11.78 12.83
C ALA A 14 2.52 -12.99 13.78
N GLU A 15 3.63 -13.73 13.66
CA GLU A 15 3.95 -14.85 14.55
C GLU A 15 4.56 -14.37 15.88
N LEU A 16 5.62 -13.54 15.82
CA LEU A 16 6.40 -13.16 16.99
C LEU A 16 5.75 -12.03 17.81
N TYR A 17 5.00 -11.13 17.15
CA TYR A 17 4.43 -9.93 17.74
C TYR A 17 2.92 -9.83 17.51
N ALA A 18 2.23 -10.98 17.50
CA ALA A 18 0.83 -11.12 17.10
C ALA A 18 -0.12 -10.07 17.70
N ASN A 19 0.03 -9.76 18.98
CA ASN A 19 -0.82 -8.84 19.73
C ASN A 19 -0.25 -7.43 19.87
N GLU A 20 0.98 -7.20 19.39
CA GLU A 20 1.60 -5.88 19.44
C GLU A 20 1.04 -4.97 18.36
N PRO A 21 0.94 -3.66 18.62
CA PRO A 21 0.49 -2.70 17.63
C PRO A 21 1.38 -2.68 16.39
N ALA A 22 0.77 -2.74 15.23
CA ALA A 22 1.44 -2.60 13.94
C ALA A 22 1.16 -1.21 13.34
N LEU A 23 -0.12 -0.85 13.22
CA LEU A 23 -0.57 0.36 12.54
C LEU A 23 -1.75 0.98 13.26
N SER A 24 -1.69 2.32 13.46
CA SER A 24 -2.77 3.11 14.06
C SER A 24 -3.20 4.25 13.15
N VAL A 25 -4.50 4.49 13.09
CA VAL A 25 -5.11 5.69 12.50
C VAL A 25 -5.91 6.43 13.55
N LYS A 26 -6.00 7.75 13.41
CA LYS A 26 -6.82 8.57 14.30
C LYS A 26 -8.30 8.31 14.04
N ALA A 27 -8.99 7.75 15.03
CA ALA A 27 -10.42 7.45 14.97
C ALA A 27 -11.31 8.62 15.43
N GLY A 28 -10.80 9.44 16.36
CA GLY A 28 -11.59 10.53 16.91
C GLY A 28 -10.90 11.27 18.06
N LYS A 29 -11.73 11.86 18.92
CA LYS A 29 -11.30 12.47 20.19
C LYS A 29 -12.18 11.95 21.31
N ALA A 30 -11.56 11.53 22.39
CA ALA A 30 -12.23 11.20 23.64
C ALA A 30 -12.81 12.46 24.31
N PRO A 31 -13.74 12.32 25.28
CA PRO A 31 -14.34 13.44 26.00
C PRO A 31 -13.35 14.37 26.71
N ASP A 32 -12.18 13.87 27.09
CA ASP A 32 -11.09 14.64 27.72
C ASP A 32 -10.20 15.38 26.69
N GLY A 33 -10.52 15.24 25.38
CA GLY A 33 -9.77 15.85 24.27
C GLY A 33 -8.54 15.07 23.82
N SER A 34 -8.24 13.92 24.43
CA SER A 34 -7.21 13.00 23.93
C SER A 34 -7.63 12.38 22.58
N TRP A 35 -6.66 11.92 21.81
CA TRP A 35 -6.95 11.26 20.54
C TRP A 35 -7.30 9.79 20.78
N GLU A 36 -8.35 9.34 20.11
CA GLU A 36 -8.69 7.92 20.00
C GLU A 36 -8.02 7.35 18.75
N TRP A 37 -7.47 6.15 18.90
CA TRP A 37 -6.78 5.44 17.84
C TRP A 37 -7.54 4.17 17.48
N ASP A 38 -7.73 3.96 16.20
CA ASP A 38 -8.04 2.63 15.65
C ASP A 38 -6.73 1.95 15.32
N THR A 39 -6.45 0.85 16.01
CA THR A 39 -5.15 0.18 15.98
C THR A 39 -5.31 -1.26 15.54
N LYS A 40 -4.60 -1.63 14.46
CA LYS A 40 -4.42 -3.02 14.05
C LYS A 40 -3.16 -3.59 14.68
N THR A 41 -3.26 -4.79 15.22
CA THR A 41 -2.07 -5.57 15.65
C THR A 41 -1.35 -6.15 14.43
N TRP A 42 -0.11 -6.64 14.60
CA TRP A 42 0.62 -7.31 13.54
C TRP A 42 -0.14 -8.51 12.98
N LYS A 43 -0.83 -9.27 13.83
CA LYS A 43 -1.66 -10.39 13.39
C LYS A 43 -2.83 -9.91 12.52
N GLN A 44 -3.58 -8.92 12.99
CA GLN A 44 -4.74 -8.38 12.26
C GLN A 44 -4.31 -7.78 10.91
N PHE A 45 -3.21 -7.03 10.90
CA PHE A 45 -2.69 -6.45 9.66
C PHE A 45 -2.23 -7.52 8.68
N SER A 46 -1.46 -8.52 9.15
CA SER A 46 -1.01 -9.62 8.30
C SER A 46 -2.18 -10.45 7.75
N ASP A 47 -3.21 -10.73 8.56
CA ASP A 47 -4.40 -11.44 8.11
C ASP A 47 -5.14 -10.68 7.00
N GLU A 48 -5.20 -9.35 7.10
CA GLU A 48 -5.75 -8.51 6.04
C GLU A 48 -4.92 -8.59 4.76
N VAL A 49 -3.59 -8.48 4.86
CA VAL A 49 -2.68 -8.62 3.70
C VAL A 49 -2.85 -9.98 3.02
N VAL A 50 -2.94 -11.06 3.80
CA VAL A 50 -3.21 -12.42 3.28
C VAL A 50 -4.58 -12.47 2.60
N SER A 51 -5.62 -11.86 3.18
CA SER A 51 -6.96 -11.81 2.58
C SER A 51 -6.95 -11.09 1.22
N VAL A 52 -6.30 -9.94 1.12
CA VAL A 52 -6.11 -9.21 -0.14
C VAL A 52 -5.32 -10.04 -1.15
N SER A 53 -4.25 -10.74 -0.72
CA SER A 53 -3.46 -11.62 -1.57
C SER A 53 -4.31 -12.75 -2.16
N LYS A 54 -5.18 -13.36 -1.34
CA LYS A 54 -6.11 -14.40 -1.77
C LYS A 54 -7.11 -13.88 -2.80
N SER A 55 -7.60 -12.66 -2.64
CA SER A 55 -8.49 -12.02 -3.61
C SER A 55 -7.78 -11.79 -4.96
N LEU A 56 -6.54 -11.32 -4.94
CA LEU A 56 -5.73 -11.19 -6.15
C LEU A 56 -5.53 -12.56 -6.85
N ILE A 57 -5.19 -13.59 -6.08
CA ILE A 57 -5.00 -14.95 -6.63
C ILE A 57 -6.31 -15.47 -7.24
N SER A 58 -7.47 -15.27 -6.60
CA SER A 58 -8.77 -15.72 -7.11
C SER A 58 -9.15 -15.08 -8.44
N MET A 59 -8.63 -13.89 -8.72
CA MET A 59 -8.79 -13.16 -9.99
C MET A 59 -7.81 -13.61 -11.09
N GLY A 60 -6.91 -14.55 -10.79
CA GLY A 60 -5.85 -14.96 -11.73
C GLY A 60 -4.66 -14.00 -11.78
N PHE A 61 -4.44 -13.21 -10.74
CA PHE A 61 -3.26 -12.34 -10.63
C PHE A 61 -2.00 -13.21 -10.48
N GLU A 62 -1.06 -13.05 -11.40
CA GLU A 62 0.12 -13.90 -11.51
C GLU A 62 1.40 -13.12 -11.18
N LYS A 63 2.52 -13.85 -11.03
CA LYS A 63 3.87 -13.29 -10.86
C LYS A 63 4.14 -12.23 -11.92
N GLY A 64 4.56 -11.05 -11.48
CA GLY A 64 4.90 -9.91 -12.33
C GLY A 64 3.69 -9.11 -12.82
N ASP A 65 2.45 -9.49 -12.50
CA ASP A 65 1.28 -8.65 -12.74
C ASP A 65 1.34 -7.38 -11.88
N ARG A 66 0.78 -6.30 -12.38
CA ARG A 66 0.86 -4.98 -11.74
C ARG A 66 -0.47 -4.59 -11.13
N MET A 67 -0.38 -4.04 -9.91
CA MET A 67 -1.51 -3.40 -9.23
C MET A 67 -1.18 -1.93 -8.95
N SER A 68 -1.96 -1.03 -9.52
CA SER A 68 -1.87 0.39 -9.23
C SER A 68 -2.67 0.76 -7.98
N ILE A 69 -2.08 1.56 -7.08
CA ILE A 69 -2.76 2.08 -5.90
C ILE A 69 -2.87 3.60 -6.06
N TYR A 70 -4.06 4.08 -6.41
CA TYR A 70 -4.39 5.49 -6.58
C TYR A 70 -5.22 5.96 -5.39
N ALA A 71 -4.52 6.24 -4.30
CA ALA A 71 -5.15 6.56 -3.02
C ALA A 71 -4.30 7.52 -2.18
N TYR A 72 -4.94 8.21 -1.25
CA TYR A 72 -4.26 8.85 -0.13
C TYR A 72 -3.64 7.80 0.79
N ASN A 73 -2.72 8.23 1.68
CA ASN A 73 -2.19 7.35 2.73
C ASN A 73 -3.34 6.90 3.64
N ARG A 74 -3.55 5.60 3.70
CA ARG A 74 -4.58 4.94 4.51
C ARG A 74 -4.21 3.47 4.74
N PRO A 75 -4.77 2.79 5.76
CA PRO A 75 -4.38 1.42 6.08
C PRO A 75 -4.42 0.45 4.90
N GLU A 76 -5.44 0.58 4.05
CA GLU A 76 -5.61 -0.31 2.89
C GLU A 76 -4.54 -0.12 1.82
N TRP A 77 -3.87 1.04 1.77
CA TRP A 77 -2.72 1.24 0.89
C TRP A 77 -1.60 0.27 1.24
N TYR A 78 -1.30 0.12 2.55
CA TYR A 78 -0.26 -0.78 3.05
C TYR A 78 -0.64 -2.24 2.86
N SER A 79 -1.89 -2.62 3.14
CA SER A 79 -2.34 -4.00 2.95
C SER A 79 -2.37 -4.40 1.47
N CYS A 80 -2.80 -3.52 0.58
CA CYS A 80 -2.75 -3.75 -0.86
C CYS A 80 -1.31 -3.88 -1.37
N TYR A 81 -0.41 -2.96 -0.99
CA TYR A 81 1.00 -3.06 -1.39
C TYR A 81 1.65 -4.33 -0.84
N GLY A 82 1.42 -4.67 0.43
CA GLY A 82 1.89 -5.92 1.03
C GLY A 82 1.38 -7.15 0.28
N ALA A 83 0.15 -7.13 -0.19
CA ALA A 83 -0.45 -8.21 -0.97
C ALA A 83 0.20 -8.38 -2.36
N THR A 84 0.55 -7.30 -3.05
CA THR A 84 1.33 -7.44 -4.30
C THR A 84 2.67 -8.11 -4.04
N GLN A 85 3.31 -7.76 -2.92
CA GLN A 85 4.57 -8.40 -2.55
C GLN A 85 4.38 -9.90 -2.22
N MET A 86 3.29 -10.28 -1.51
CA MET A 86 3.00 -11.68 -1.18
C MET A 86 2.62 -12.52 -2.41
N THR A 87 2.04 -11.92 -3.43
CA THR A 87 1.66 -12.60 -4.67
C THR A 87 2.79 -12.64 -5.71
N ASN A 88 3.97 -12.10 -5.38
CA ASN A 88 5.07 -11.89 -6.32
C ASN A 88 4.67 -11.01 -7.52
N GLY A 89 3.76 -10.08 -7.27
CA GLY A 89 3.34 -9.05 -8.20
C GLY A 89 4.10 -7.74 -8.00
N VAL A 90 3.74 -6.72 -8.76
CA VAL A 90 4.44 -5.43 -8.80
C VAL A 90 3.52 -4.31 -8.34
N GLY A 91 3.90 -3.63 -7.26
CA GLY A 91 3.17 -2.48 -6.74
C GLY A 91 3.48 -1.20 -7.53
N VAL A 92 2.43 -0.46 -7.92
CA VAL A 92 2.54 0.80 -8.64
C VAL A 92 1.82 1.90 -7.85
N GLY A 93 2.59 2.77 -7.22
CA GLY A 93 2.02 3.91 -6.50
C GLY A 93 1.67 5.06 -7.44
N VAL A 94 0.42 5.51 -7.41
CA VAL A 94 -0.05 6.69 -8.17
C VAL A 94 -0.31 7.84 -7.19
N TYR A 95 0.32 8.99 -7.43
CA TYR A 95 0.10 10.15 -6.56
C TYR A 95 -1.35 10.63 -6.63
N HIS A 96 -1.99 10.77 -5.48
CA HIS A 96 -3.37 11.28 -5.38
C HIS A 96 -3.55 12.69 -5.97
N THR A 97 -2.46 13.43 -6.22
CA THR A 97 -2.46 14.76 -6.83
C THR A 97 -2.35 14.75 -8.36
N CYS A 98 -2.02 13.62 -8.98
CA CYS A 98 -1.89 13.49 -10.43
C CYS A 98 -3.15 13.94 -11.17
N SER A 99 -2.97 14.58 -12.32
CA SER A 99 -4.08 14.90 -13.24
C SER A 99 -4.64 13.60 -13.86
N PRO A 100 -5.87 13.63 -14.42
CA PRO A 100 -6.41 12.44 -15.10
C PRO A 100 -5.47 11.90 -16.17
N GLU A 101 -4.82 12.76 -16.96
CA GLU A 101 -3.89 12.37 -18.03
C GLU A 101 -2.63 11.69 -17.46
N GLU A 102 -2.10 12.18 -16.33
CA GLU A 102 -0.97 11.55 -15.65
C GLU A 102 -1.35 10.19 -15.05
N VAL A 103 -2.56 10.07 -14.48
CA VAL A 103 -3.08 8.80 -13.96
C VAL A 103 -3.25 7.78 -15.10
N GLU A 104 -3.88 8.19 -16.21
CA GLU A 104 -4.04 7.37 -17.41
C GLU A 104 -2.69 6.87 -17.93
N TRP A 105 -1.71 7.78 -18.02
CA TRP A 105 -0.36 7.43 -18.44
C TRP A 105 0.29 6.39 -17.50
N VAL A 106 0.31 6.63 -16.19
CA VAL A 106 0.96 5.74 -15.22
C VAL A 106 0.35 4.34 -15.24
N ILE A 107 -0.98 4.26 -15.22
CA ILE A 107 -1.70 2.98 -15.19
C ILE A 107 -1.56 2.24 -16.51
N GLY A 108 -1.67 2.94 -17.65
CA GLY A 108 -1.52 2.37 -18.98
C GLY A 108 -0.09 1.90 -19.26
N ASP A 109 0.92 2.75 -19.01
CA ASP A 109 2.35 2.41 -19.22
C ASP A 109 2.81 1.27 -18.32
N SER A 110 2.32 1.21 -17.08
CA SER A 110 2.60 0.07 -16.19
C SER A 110 1.91 -1.22 -16.63
N GLY A 111 0.84 -1.15 -17.43
CA GLY A 111 -0.03 -2.26 -17.78
C GLY A 111 -0.67 -2.89 -16.53
N SER A 112 -1.15 -2.05 -15.61
CA SER A 112 -1.78 -2.53 -14.37
C SER A 112 -3.12 -3.23 -14.66
N LYS A 113 -3.29 -4.43 -14.14
CA LYS A 113 -4.52 -5.22 -14.24
C LYS A 113 -5.55 -4.86 -13.17
N VAL A 114 -5.08 -4.51 -11.99
CA VAL A 114 -5.92 -4.14 -10.84
C VAL A 114 -5.61 -2.71 -10.42
N VAL A 115 -6.64 -1.92 -10.16
CA VAL A 115 -6.51 -0.55 -9.66
C VAL A 115 -7.28 -0.40 -8.36
N ILE A 116 -6.60 0.07 -7.31
CA ILE A 116 -7.21 0.37 -6.02
C ILE A 116 -7.47 1.88 -5.95
N ILE A 117 -8.71 2.27 -5.66
CA ILE A 117 -9.12 3.67 -5.56
C ILE A 117 -9.47 4.04 -4.13
N GLY A 118 -8.78 5.05 -3.59
CA GLY A 118 -8.99 5.51 -2.22
C GLY A 118 -8.99 7.02 -2.08
N ASP A 119 -10.15 7.61 -1.80
CA ASP A 119 -10.28 9.03 -1.46
C ASP A 119 -9.96 9.29 0.01
N ASN A 120 -9.79 10.56 0.38
CA ASN A 120 -9.74 11.01 1.75
C ASN A 120 -10.72 12.16 1.97
N PRO A 121 -11.94 11.87 2.48
CA PRO A 121 -12.96 12.89 2.74
C PRO A 121 -12.50 13.97 3.73
N GLN A 122 -11.50 13.68 4.58
CA GLN A 122 -10.98 14.61 5.57
C GLN A 122 -9.89 15.55 5.03
N SER A 123 -9.45 15.36 3.78
CA SER A 123 -8.40 16.19 3.18
C SER A 123 -8.82 17.65 2.97
N GLY A 124 -10.13 17.95 2.98
CA GLY A 124 -10.68 19.31 2.80
C GLY A 124 -10.46 19.88 1.41
N GLY A 125 -10.09 19.05 0.42
CA GLY A 125 -9.84 19.44 -0.95
C GLY A 125 -11.12 19.60 -1.79
N ASP A 126 -10.91 19.96 -3.06
CA ASP A 126 -11.98 20.05 -4.06
C ASP A 126 -12.57 18.65 -4.34
N PRO A 127 -13.87 18.42 -4.10
CA PRO A 127 -14.51 17.11 -4.32
C PRO A 127 -14.36 16.60 -5.76
N GLU A 128 -14.24 17.50 -6.75
CA GLU A 128 -14.06 17.12 -8.16
C GLU A 128 -12.62 16.66 -8.48
N LYS A 129 -11.69 16.79 -7.53
CA LYS A 129 -10.29 16.42 -7.68
C LYS A 129 -9.90 15.18 -6.86
N THR A 130 -10.86 14.42 -6.40
CA THR A 130 -10.59 13.14 -5.72
C THR A 130 -10.06 12.08 -6.69
N PRO A 131 -9.28 11.09 -6.20
CA PRO A 131 -8.88 9.94 -7.00
C PRO A 131 -10.03 9.28 -7.77
N SER A 132 -11.16 9.01 -7.11
CA SER A 132 -12.33 8.38 -7.74
C SER A 132 -12.88 9.19 -8.92
N ARG A 133 -13.07 10.50 -8.72
CA ARG A 133 -13.61 11.41 -9.76
C ARG A 133 -12.68 11.57 -10.96
N ARG A 134 -11.37 11.61 -10.71
CA ARG A 134 -10.38 11.68 -11.79
C ARG A 134 -10.30 10.37 -12.55
N PHE A 135 -10.28 9.24 -11.83
CA PHE A 135 -10.16 7.92 -12.43
C PHE A 135 -11.38 7.57 -13.29
N ALA A 136 -12.59 7.88 -12.82
CA ALA A 136 -13.83 7.67 -13.59
C ALA A 136 -13.83 8.33 -14.98
N LYS A 137 -13.03 9.38 -15.20
CA LYS A 137 -12.94 10.08 -16.49
C LYS A 137 -12.06 9.36 -17.52
N ILE A 138 -11.21 8.44 -17.08
CA ILE A 138 -10.17 7.83 -17.91
C ILE A 138 -10.27 6.30 -17.97
N LEU A 139 -11.17 5.70 -17.22
CA LEU A 139 -11.28 4.23 -17.10
C LEU A 139 -11.46 3.55 -18.47
N GLU A 140 -12.28 4.12 -19.35
CA GLU A 140 -12.51 3.60 -20.71
C GLU A 140 -11.26 3.59 -21.60
N ASN A 141 -10.22 4.34 -21.23
CA ASN A 141 -8.95 4.41 -21.95
C ASN A 141 -7.91 3.40 -21.48
N LEU A 142 -8.26 2.55 -20.51
CA LEU A 142 -7.34 1.63 -19.84
C LEU A 142 -7.71 0.15 -20.14
N PRO A 143 -7.40 -0.35 -21.34
CA PRO A 143 -7.85 -1.66 -21.80
C PRO A 143 -7.24 -2.86 -21.04
N ASP A 144 -6.10 -2.66 -20.34
CA ASP A 144 -5.43 -3.71 -19.59
C ASP A 144 -5.98 -3.84 -18.16
N VAL A 145 -6.82 -2.88 -17.71
CA VAL A 145 -7.44 -2.94 -16.38
C VAL A 145 -8.58 -3.95 -16.40
N GLU A 146 -8.48 -4.95 -15.56
CA GLU A 146 -9.46 -6.03 -15.42
C GLU A 146 -10.38 -5.83 -14.20
N CYS A 147 -9.92 -5.10 -13.17
CA CYS A 147 -10.67 -4.83 -11.95
C CYS A 147 -10.30 -3.49 -11.32
N VAL A 148 -11.32 -2.80 -10.83
CA VAL A 148 -11.20 -1.55 -10.07
C VAL A 148 -11.82 -1.76 -8.69
N VAL A 149 -11.00 -1.72 -7.65
CA VAL A 149 -11.45 -1.90 -6.26
C VAL A 149 -11.68 -0.55 -5.61
N ILE A 150 -12.90 -0.30 -5.19
CA ILE A 150 -13.30 0.94 -4.52
C ILE A 150 -13.23 0.74 -3.02
N LEU A 151 -12.33 1.46 -2.35
CA LEU A 151 -12.15 1.36 -0.91
C LEU A 151 -13.33 1.99 -0.14
N ASP A 152 -13.51 1.58 1.12
CA ASP A 152 -14.59 2.08 1.96
C ASP A 152 -14.54 3.61 2.13
N GLY A 153 -15.72 4.23 2.08
CA GLY A 153 -15.88 5.68 2.18
C GLY A 153 -15.57 6.45 0.90
N VAL A 154 -15.31 5.75 -0.21
CA VAL A 154 -15.09 6.32 -1.54
C VAL A 154 -16.40 6.31 -2.34
N GLU A 155 -16.64 7.34 -3.15
CA GLU A 155 -17.80 7.39 -4.03
C GLU A 155 -17.72 6.26 -5.08
N PRO A 156 -18.78 5.45 -5.24
CA PRO A 156 -18.81 4.38 -6.23
C PRO A 156 -18.58 4.89 -7.66
N ILE A 157 -17.85 4.11 -8.45
CA ILE A 157 -17.71 4.31 -9.90
C ILE A 157 -18.70 3.38 -10.58
N ASP A 158 -19.61 3.94 -11.39
CA ASP A 158 -20.61 3.17 -12.15
C ASP A 158 -19.96 2.53 -13.39
N HIS A 159 -19.34 1.37 -13.19
CA HIS A 159 -18.68 0.61 -14.24
C HIS A 159 -18.65 -0.87 -13.87
N GLU A 160 -18.77 -1.77 -14.85
CA GLU A 160 -18.82 -3.23 -14.64
C GLU A 160 -17.57 -3.82 -13.99
N MET A 161 -16.38 -3.21 -14.20
CA MET A 161 -15.13 -3.62 -13.58
C MET A 161 -14.96 -3.10 -12.14
N ALA A 162 -15.85 -2.19 -11.69
CA ALA A 162 -15.74 -1.59 -10.36
C ALA A 162 -16.46 -2.45 -9.32
N ILE A 163 -15.72 -2.84 -8.28
CA ILE A 163 -16.25 -3.63 -7.17
C ILE A 163 -15.94 -2.96 -5.83
N SER A 164 -16.77 -3.22 -4.82
CA SER A 164 -16.52 -2.73 -3.48
C SER A 164 -15.34 -3.45 -2.81
N TRP A 165 -14.72 -2.81 -1.81
CA TRP A 165 -13.69 -3.45 -0.98
C TRP A 165 -14.18 -4.75 -0.34
N THR A 166 -15.42 -4.76 0.15
CA THR A 166 -16.04 -5.95 0.75
C THR A 166 -16.17 -7.08 -0.26
N ASP A 167 -16.72 -6.81 -1.46
CA ASP A 167 -16.88 -7.83 -2.50
C ASP A 167 -15.53 -8.37 -2.97
N PHE A 168 -14.52 -7.48 -3.09
CA PHE A 168 -13.16 -7.88 -3.42
C PHE A 168 -12.59 -8.88 -2.40
N LEU A 169 -12.72 -8.61 -1.10
CA LEU A 169 -12.26 -9.53 -0.06
C LEU A 169 -13.05 -10.86 -0.04
N GLU A 170 -14.35 -10.84 -0.37
CA GLU A 170 -15.15 -12.05 -0.48
C GLU A 170 -14.62 -13.00 -1.55
N MET A 171 -14.10 -12.49 -2.69
CA MET A 171 -13.58 -13.32 -3.79
C MET A 171 -12.45 -14.25 -3.35
N GLY A 172 -11.64 -13.83 -2.38
CA GLY A 172 -10.50 -14.60 -1.90
C GLY A 172 -10.81 -15.73 -0.90
N LYS A 173 -12.05 -15.81 -0.37
CA LYS A 173 -12.37 -16.68 0.78
C LYS A 173 -12.09 -18.17 0.56
N GLU A 174 -12.26 -18.65 -0.64
CA GLU A 174 -12.03 -20.07 -0.97
C GLU A 174 -10.56 -20.39 -1.29
N VAL A 175 -9.73 -19.37 -1.49
CA VAL A 175 -8.29 -19.55 -1.72
C VAL A 175 -7.61 -19.93 -0.41
N LYS A 176 -6.76 -20.96 -0.43
CA LYS A 176 -6.05 -21.42 0.76
C LYS A 176 -4.84 -20.56 1.06
N ASP A 177 -4.52 -20.38 2.34
CA ASP A 177 -3.30 -19.66 2.78
C ASP A 177 -2.02 -20.28 2.19
N SER A 178 -2.02 -21.62 1.99
CA SER A 178 -0.88 -22.31 1.37
C SER A 178 -0.56 -21.83 -0.05
N GLU A 179 -1.52 -21.28 -0.78
CA GLU A 179 -1.28 -20.71 -2.12
C GLU A 179 -0.52 -19.38 -2.01
N VAL A 180 -0.87 -18.55 -1.02
CA VAL A 180 -0.12 -17.31 -0.72
C VAL A 180 1.31 -17.65 -0.29
N HIS A 181 1.47 -18.63 0.62
CA HIS A 181 2.80 -19.09 1.05
C HIS A 181 3.64 -19.61 -0.12
N SER A 182 3.05 -20.38 -1.03
CA SER A 182 3.72 -20.88 -2.23
C SER A 182 4.23 -19.76 -3.13
N ARG A 183 3.44 -18.66 -3.27
CA ARG A 183 3.87 -17.48 -4.02
C ARG A 183 5.05 -16.79 -3.36
N ILE A 184 5.01 -16.61 -2.02
CA ILE A 184 6.11 -16.01 -1.25
C ILE A 184 7.39 -16.85 -1.36
N ASP A 185 7.27 -18.17 -1.33
CA ASP A 185 8.42 -19.08 -1.43
C ASP A 185 9.04 -19.07 -2.83
N GLY A 186 8.27 -18.74 -3.85
CA GLY A 186 8.72 -18.60 -5.24
C GLY A 186 9.33 -17.24 -5.59
N ILE A 187 9.45 -16.29 -4.63
CA ILE A 187 10.06 -14.98 -4.89
C ILE A 187 11.58 -15.12 -5.02
N GLU A 188 12.12 -14.67 -6.16
CA GLU A 188 13.55 -14.56 -6.41
C GLU A 188 14.03 -13.11 -6.17
N PRO A 189 15.32 -12.90 -5.81
CA PRO A 189 15.86 -11.56 -5.53
C PRO A 189 15.67 -10.56 -6.67
N ASP A 190 15.84 -11.02 -7.90
CA ASP A 190 15.75 -10.19 -9.12
C ASP A 190 14.30 -9.99 -9.61
N ASP A 191 13.31 -10.60 -8.94
CA ASP A 191 11.91 -10.36 -9.28
C ASP A 191 11.56 -8.89 -9.05
N LEU A 192 10.81 -8.33 -10.00
CA LEU A 192 10.34 -6.95 -9.92
C LEU A 192 9.32 -6.82 -8.78
N ALA A 193 9.55 -5.87 -7.89
CA ALA A 193 8.69 -5.64 -6.72
C ALA A 193 7.86 -4.36 -6.82
N ALA A 194 8.41 -3.31 -7.46
CA ALA A 194 7.71 -2.04 -7.61
C ALA A 194 8.09 -1.29 -8.89
N LEU A 195 7.15 -0.47 -9.37
CA LEU A 195 7.39 0.59 -10.33
C LEU A 195 7.18 1.94 -9.65
N ILE A 196 8.22 2.78 -9.65
CA ILE A 196 8.15 4.14 -9.12
C ILE A 196 8.17 5.13 -10.26
N TYR A 197 7.06 5.82 -10.47
CA TYR A 197 6.97 6.82 -11.53
C TYR A 197 7.56 8.14 -11.09
N THR A 198 8.54 8.63 -11.85
CA THR A 198 9.22 9.90 -11.61
C THR A 198 8.97 10.86 -12.77
N SER A 199 8.77 12.16 -12.44
CA SER A 199 8.71 13.19 -13.45
C SER A 199 10.08 13.33 -14.12
N GLY A 200 10.17 12.89 -15.38
CA GLY A 200 11.35 13.15 -16.22
C GLY A 200 11.47 14.65 -16.53
N THR A 201 12.67 15.09 -16.88
CA THR A 201 12.92 16.48 -17.30
C THR A 201 12.25 16.83 -18.62
N THR A 202 11.81 15.83 -19.39
CA THR A 202 11.16 16.00 -20.71
C THR A 202 10.16 14.86 -20.93
N GLY A 203 8.86 15.17 -21.00
CA GLY A 203 7.81 14.23 -21.38
C GLY A 203 7.11 13.55 -20.20
N ASN A 204 6.46 12.43 -20.48
CA ASN A 204 5.69 11.66 -19.52
C ASN A 204 6.55 11.04 -18.41
N PRO A 205 5.99 10.83 -17.21
CA PRO A 205 6.67 10.10 -16.12
C PRO A 205 7.20 8.73 -16.58
N LYS A 206 8.34 8.32 -16.04
CA LYS A 206 8.98 7.03 -16.34
C LYS A 206 8.91 6.13 -15.11
N GLY A 207 8.56 4.85 -15.32
CA GLY A 207 8.54 3.83 -14.29
C GLY A 207 9.94 3.30 -14.00
N VAL A 208 10.50 3.66 -12.84
CA VAL A 208 11.75 3.07 -12.34
C VAL A 208 11.44 1.69 -11.79
N MET A 209 12.12 0.68 -12.29
CA MET A 209 11.96 -0.73 -11.93
C MET A 209 12.81 -1.04 -10.70
N LEU A 210 12.17 -1.47 -9.61
CA LEU A 210 12.84 -1.87 -8.38
C LEU A 210 12.54 -3.34 -8.07
N THR A 211 13.61 -4.13 -7.87
CA THR A 211 13.53 -5.54 -7.50
C THR A 211 13.46 -5.71 -5.99
N HIS A 212 13.17 -6.93 -5.53
CA HIS A 212 13.24 -7.27 -4.10
C HIS A 212 14.65 -7.08 -3.54
N ASP A 213 15.70 -7.38 -4.32
CA ASP A 213 17.10 -7.19 -3.91
C ASP A 213 17.45 -5.71 -3.75
N ASN A 214 16.90 -4.82 -4.60
CA ASN A 214 17.12 -3.37 -4.44
C ASN A 214 16.60 -2.87 -3.09
N TRP A 215 15.41 -3.32 -2.67
CA TRP A 215 14.86 -2.97 -1.37
C TRP A 215 15.68 -3.55 -0.21
N ASP A 216 16.10 -4.82 -0.27
CA ASP A 216 16.90 -5.44 0.80
C ASP A 216 18.30 -4.80 0.92
N ALA A 217 18.94 -4.46 -0.20
CA ALA A 217 20.20 -3.76 -0.21
C ALA A 217 20.11 -2.40 0.49
N GLU A 218 19.10 -1.60 0.15
CA GLU A 218 18.89 -0.28 0.74
C GLU A 218 18.57 -0.37 2.24
N LEU A 219 17.69 -1.31 2.64
CA LEU A 219 17.39 -1.56 4.05
C LEU A 219 18.60 -2.01 4.84
N SER A 220 19.50 -2.79 4.23
CA SER A 220 20.73 -3.24 4.86
C SER A 220 21.70 -2.10 5.12
N GLU A 221 21.71 -1.06 4.28
CA GLU A 221 22.48 0.17 4.54
C GLU A 221 21.80 1.02 5.64
N VAL A 222 20.46 1.10 5.66
CA VAL A 222 19.73 1.79 6.72
C VAL A 222 20.03 1.16 8.09
N ASP A 223 20.05 -0.17 8.20
CA ASP A 223 20.36 -0.89 9.45
C ASP A 223 21.77 -0.59 10.00
N ARG A 224 22.70 -0.16 9.14
CA ARG A 224 24.06 0.26 9.58
C ARG A 224 24.11 1.66 10.20
N ILE A 225 23.12 2.49 9.87
CA ILE A 225 23.08 3.91 10.25
C ILE A 225 22.11 4.13 11.41
N ILE A 226 20.97 3.45 11.38
CA ILE A 226 19.88 3.64 12.35
C ILE A 226 19.55 2.27 12.97
N THR A 227 19.45 2.23 14.29
CA THR A 227 18.89 1.09 15.01
C THR A 227 17.47 1.44 15.41
N LEU A 228 16.49 0.73 14.86
CA LEU A 228 15.09 0.81 15.26
C LEU A 228 14.74 -0.41 16.09
N ASN A 229 14.09 -0.19 17.24
CA ASN A 229 13.67 -1.28 18.11
C ASN A 229 12.20 -1.63 17.83
N GLN A 230 11.88 -2.90 18.00
CA GLN A 230 10.51 -3.40 17.89
C GLN A 230 9.57 -2.59 18.82
N GLY A 231 8.42 -2.19 18.28
CA GLY A 231 7.38 -1.43 18.99
C GLY A 231 7.68 0.05 19.19
N GLU A 232 8.81 0.59 18.72
CA GLU A 232 9.04 2.04 18.69
C GLU A 232 7.97 2.73 17.83
N ASN A 233 7.53 3.91 18.26
CA ASN A 233 6.54 4.68 17.54
C ASN A 233 7.15 5.38 16.32
N TYR A 234 6.42 5.38 15.23
CA TYR A 234 6.76 6.08 14.01
C TYR A 234 5.55 6.84 13.46
N VAL A 235 5.78 7.99 12.84
CA VAL A 235 4.74 8.80 12.20
C VAL A 235 4.91 8.76 10.68
N SER A 236 3.99 8.05 9.99
CA SER A 236 3.96 7.98 8.53
C SER A 236 3.19 9.14 7.93
N TRP A 237 3.85 9.96 7.13
CA TRP A 237 3.27 11.14 6.49
C TRP A 237 3.73 11.37 5.04
N LEU A 238 4.77 10.65 4.61
CA LEU A 238 5.28 10.75 3.25
C LEU A 238 4.29 10.14 2.26
N PRO A 239 4.18 10.67 1.04
CA PRO A 239 3.38 10.03 0.00
C PRO A 239 3.88 8.61 -0.27
N LEU A 240 3.01 7.60 -0.16
CA LEU A 240 3.36 6.21 -0.41
C LEU A 240 3.62 5.89 -1.89
N ALA A 241 3.21 6.76 -2.80
CA ALA A 241 3.63 6.69 -4.19
C ALA A 241 5.11 7.07 -4.42
N HIS A 242 5.76 7.69 -3.42
CA HIS A 242 7.17 8.09 -3.50
C HIS A 242 8.09 6.98 -2.99
N VAL A 243 9.25 6.79 -3.65
CA VAL A 243 10.22 5.75 -3.29
C VAL A 243 10.62 5.78 -1.81
N PHE A 244 10.85 6.98 -1.24
CA PHE A 244 11.24 7.10 0.15
C PHE A 244 10.10 6.74 1.12
N GLY A 245 8.83 7.08 0.77
CA GLY A 245 7.66 6.62 1.52
C GLY A 245 7.54 5.10 1.48
N GLN A 246 7.73 4.46 0.32
CA GLN A 246 7.72 2.99 0.24
C GLN A 246 8.87 2.36 1.03
N LEU A 247 10.09 2.89 0.94
CA LEU A 247 11.24 2.37 1.67
C LEU A 247 10.99 2.37 3.18
N VAL A 248 10.58 3.52 3.73
CA VAL A 248 10.45 3.70 5.18
C VAL A 248 9.13 3.13 5.71
N ASP A 249 8.01 3.48 5.07
CA ASP A 249 6.68 3.21 5.60
C ASP A 249 6.17 1.80 5.26
N ASN A 250 6.75 1.11 4.26
CA ASN A 250 6.40 -0.28 3.97
C ASN A 250 7.53 -1.24 4.36
N HIS A 251 8.70 -1.05 3.78
CA HIS A 251 9.77 -2.04 3.89
C HIS A 251 10.49 -1.99 5.24
N LEU A 252 10.94 -0.79 5.68
CA LEU A 252 11.63 -0.63 6.96
C LEU A 252 10.70 -0.87 8.15
N TRP A 253 9.46 -0.38 8.07
CA TRP A 253 8.42 -0.67 9.06
C TRP A 253 8.23 -2.17 9.30
N CYS A 254 8.07 -2.96 8.22
CA CYS A 254 7.94 -4.41 8.32
C CYS A 254 9.21 -5.07 8.84
N ARG A 255 10.40 -4.59 8.42
CA ARG A 255 11.69 -5.15 8.82
C ARG A 255 11.94 -4.98 10.32
N SER A 256 11.64 -3.80 10.86
CA SER A 256 11.92 -3.43 12.26
C SER A 256 10.76 -3.70 13.21
N ALA A 257 9.60 -4.08 12.72
CA ALA A 257 8.38 -4.30 13.50
C ALA A 257 8.02 -3.12 14.43
N ILE A 258 8.18 -1.88 13.95
CA ILE A 258 7.84 -0.66 14.68
C ILE A 258 6.33 -0.39 14.63
N HIS A 259 5.81 0.41 15.55
CA HIS A 259 4.40 0.82 15.59
C HIS A 259 4.19 2.08 14.77
N MET A 260 3.48 1.98 13.65
CA MET A 260 3.25 3.08 12.73
C MET A 260 1.95 3.83 13.00
N HIS A 261 2.00 5.16 13.02
CA HIS A 261 0.84 6.05 13.09
C HIS A 261 0.67 6.76 11.75
N VAL A 262 -0.39 6.44 11.03
CA VAL A 262 -0.66 7.01 9.70
C VAL A 262 -1.33 8.37 9.84
N VAL A 263 -0.72 9.39 9.25
CA VAL A 263 -1.23 10.77 9.28
C VAL A 263 -2.36 10.93 8.24
N ASP A 264 -3.49 11.44 8.70
CA ASP A 264 -4.66 11.72 7.87
C ASP A 264 -4.43 12.82 6.81
N ASN A 265 -3.60 13.82 7.17
CA ASN A 265 -3.22 14.92 6.30
C ASN A 265 -1.79 15.37 6.66
N ALA A 266 -0.89 15.47 5.70
CA ALA A 266 0.50 15.87 5.90
C ALA A 266 0.66 17.21 6.65
N LEU A 267 -0.33 18.11 6.58
CA LEU A 267 -0.34 19.35 7.34
C LEU A 267 -0.46 19.14 8.86
N HIS A 268 -0.95 17.97 9.28
CA HIS A 268 -1.12 17.61 10.70
C HIS A 268 0.11 16.89 11.30
N VAL A 269 1.16 16.64 10.53
CA VAL A 269 2.33 15.85 10.98
C VAL A 269 2.92 16.33 12.30
N VAL A 270 3.01 17.65 12.51
CA VAL A 270 3.54 18.23 13.75
C VAL A 270 2.65 17.90 14.96
N ASP A 271 1.34 17.88 14.78
CA ASP A 271 0.40 17.55 15.85
C ASP A 271 0.45 16.06 16.17
N TYR A 272 0.60 15.20 15.13
CA TYR A 272 0.84 13.76 15.32
C TYR A 272 2.15 13.52 16.07
N ALA A 273 3.27 14.15 15.66
CA ALA A 273 4.55 14.01 16.33
C ALA A 273 4.50 14.40 17.82
N LYS A 274 3.77 15.46 18.18
CA LYS A 274 3.57 15.85 19.58
C LYS A 274 2.76 14.84 20.40
N LYS A 275 1.83 14.13 19.76
CA LYS A 275 0.95 13.15 20.43
C LYS A 275 1.56 11.76 20.49
N VAL A 276 2.22 11.35 19.43
CA VAL A 276 2.82 10.02 19.28
C VAL A 276 4.18 9.96 19.99
N GLN A 277 4.95 11.04 19.98
CA GLN A 277 6.32 11.11 20.52
C GLN A 277 7.23 10.02 19.91
N PRO A 278 7.38 10.04 18.56
CA PRO A 278 8.15 9.03 17.85
C PRO A 278 9.64 9.08 18.17
#